data_ab5d3bb3c0123935ee5bba915a87be61
#
_entry.id   ab5d3bb3c0123935ee5bba915a87be61
#
_cell.length_a   1.000
_cell.length_b   1.000
_cell.length_c   1.000
_cell.angle_alpha   90.00
_cell.angle_beta   90.00
_cell.angle_gamma   90.00
#
_symmetry.space_group_name_H-M   'P 1'
#
loop_
_entity.id
_entity.type
_entity.pdbx_description
1 polymer ?
#
loop_
_entity_poly.entity_id
_entity_poly.type
_entity_poly.pdbx_seq_one_letter_code
_entity_poly.pdbx_strand_id
1 'polypeptide(L)'
;WGTWFDVEPGTNPGHLYQQNTMRDAMVAAMSLNIFHRHTDRLKMANIAQIVNVLQAMILTQGKEIVLTPTYHVFRMYNVHQDATYVPVDLNAGQIVSPSGRIMPDMSVTASKDAEGKLHVSIVNPVVDKAQTLVLSFDDLNPKNVSGEILTAETVQSYNDFGKEPAVAPKAFTGFKKTGKTLTVTVPAASIVALTF
;
A
#
# COMPACT_ATOMS: atom_id res chain seq x y z
N TRP A 1 -4.78 -14.81 3.77
CA TRP A 1 -3.42 -14.46 3.32
C TRP A 1 -2.76 -13.52 4.32
N GLY A 2 -1.47 -13.28 4.19
CA GLY A 2 -0.65 -12.42 5.03
C GLY A 2 0.83 -12.76 4.83
N THR A 3 1.70 -12.10 5.56
CA THR A 3 3.13 -12.40 5.61
C THR A 3 3.46 -13.21 6.84
N TRP A 4 4.49 -14.03 6.75
CA TRP A 4 4.97 -14.84 7.84
C TRP A 4 6.49 -14.80 7.89
N PHE A 5 7.02 -14.44 9.04
CA PHE A 5 8.45 -14.35 9.27
C PHE A 5 8.84 -15.18 10.48
N ASP A 6 10.14 -15.32 10.69
CA ASP A 6 10.65 -15.83 11.96
C ASP A 6 10.20 -14.92 13.11
N VAL A 7 10.02 -15.49 14.29
CA VAL A 7 9.63 -14.73 15.48
C VAL A 7 10.68 -13.67 15.81
N GLU A 8 10.22 -12.54 16.36
CA GLU A 8 11.12 -11.47 16.76
C GLU A 8 12.15 -11.97 17.78
N PRO A 9 13.44 -11.65 17.60
CA PRO A 9 14.49 -12.02 18.55
C PRO A 9 14.16 -11.56 20.00
N GLY A 10 14.38 -12.44 20.95
CA GLY A 10 14.11 -12.17 22.37
C GLY A 10 12.66 -12.41 22.81
N THR A 11 11.77 -12.78 21.89
CA THR A 11 10.39 -13.18 22.24
C THR A 11 10.29 -14.71 22.44
N ASN A 12 9.15 -15.16 22.99
CA ASN A 12 8.88 -16.60 23.11
C ASN A 12 8.56 -17.20 21.73
N PRO A 13 9.37 -18.14 21.22
CA PRO A 13 9.14 -18.72 19.88
C PRO A 13 7.77 -19.40 19.73
N GLY A 14 7.20 -19.92 20.84
CA GLY A 14 5.88 -20.56 20.82
C GLY A 14 4.71 -19.60 20.61
N HIS A 15 4.93 -18.29 20.80
CA HIS A 15 3.90 -17.28 20.61
C HIS A 15 3.87 -16.67 19.19
N LEU A 16 4.84 -17.01 18.33
CA LEU A 16 4.92 -16.55 16.95
C LEU A 16 4.80 -15.02 16.80
N TYR A 17 5.33 -14.26 17.76
CA TYR A 17 5.23 -12.81 17.75
C TYR A 17 6.10 -12.21 16.64
N GLN A 18 5.50 -11.33 15.86
CA GLN A 18 6.20 -10.52 14.84
C GLN A 18 5.54 -9.14 14.70
N GLN A 19 6.36 -8.12 14.47
CA GLN A 19 5.90 -6.75 14.28
C GLN A 19 5.25 -6.58 12.91
N ASN A 20 4.13 -5.84 12.87
CA ASN A 20 3.56 -5.34 11.63
C ASN A 20 4.25 -4.01 11.28
N THR A 21 5.04 -4.01 10.22
CA THR A 21 5.93 -2.92 9.83
C THR A 21 5.54 -2.32 8.48
N MET A 22 6.25 -1.28 8.02
CA MET A 22 6.07 -0.71 6.68
C MET A 22 6.29 -1.77 5.56
N ARG A 23 7.18 -2.73 5.77
CA ARG A 23 7.36 -3.90 4.88
C ARG A 23 6.05 -4.66 4.68
N ASP A 24 5.34 -4.94 5.78
CA ASP A 24 4.07 -5.68 5.75
C ASP A 24 2.98 -4.88 5.04
N ALA A 25 2.96 -3.57 5.25
CA ALA A 25 2.07 -2.66 4.52
C ALA A 25 2.32 -2.71 3.01
N MET A 26 3.58 -2.69 2.56
CA MET A 26 3.89 -2.79 1.12
C MET A 26 3.46 -4.15 0.54
N VAL A 27 3.70 -5.25 1.26
CA VAL A 27 3.24 -6.59 0.83
C VAL A 27 1.72 -6.63 0.74
N ALA A 28 1.02 -6.06 1.72
CA ALA A 28 -0.45 -5.99 1.70
C ALA A 28 -0.95 -5.19 0.49
N ALA A 29 -0.40 -4.01 0.23
CA ALA A 29 -0.77 -3.16 -0.88
C ALA A 29 -0.52 -3.82 -2.24
N MET A 30 0.65 -4.45 -2.42
CA MET A 30 0.96 -5.19 -3.66
C MET A 30 0.04 -6.39 -3.86
N SER A 31 -0.30 -7.11 -2.78
CA SER A 31 -1.26 -8.23 -2.84
C SER A 31 -2.64 -7.74 -3.24
N LEU A 32 -3.12 -6.63 -2.66
CA LEU A 32 -4.40 -6.01 -3.03
C LEU A 32 -4.40 -5.55 -4.49
N ASN A 33 -3.30 -4.99 -5.00
CA ASN A 33 -3.17 -4.63 -6.41
C ASN A 33 -3.30 -5.87 -7.33
N ILE A 34 -2.73 -7.02 -6.92
CA ILE A 34 -2.86 -8.28 -7.66
C ILE A 34 -4.32 -8.77 -7.60
N PHE A 35 -4.93 -8.79 -6.43
CA PHE A 35 -6.31 -9.24 -6.26
C PHE A 35 -7.29 -8.38 -7.06
N HIS A 36 -7.07 -7.08 -7.08
CA HIS A 36 -7.92 -6.14 -7.80
C HIS A 36 -7.90 -6.37 -9.33
N ARG A 37 -6.79 -6.85 -9.91
CA ARG A 37 -6.73 -7.24 -11.33
C ARG A 37 -7.61 -8.45 -11.67
N HIS A 38 -8.05 -9.19 -10.66
CA HIS A 38 -8.85 -10.42 -10.80
C HIS A 38 -10.26 -10.30 -10.24
N THR A 39 -10.81 -9.08 -10.18
CA THR A 39 -12.17 -8.82 -9.68
C THR A 39 -13.29 -9.45 -10.49
N ASP A 40 -13.00 -9.93 -11.70
CA ASP A 40 -13.90 -10.78 -12.48
C ASP A 40 -14.30 -12.05 -11.71
N ARG A 41 -13.39 -12.65 -10.97
CA ARG A 41 -13.55 -13.91 -10.23
C ARG A 41 -13.29 -13.79 -8.72
N LEU A 42 -12.46 -12.86 -8.27
CA LEU A 42 -12.10 -12.67 -6.87
C LEU A 42 -13.03 -11.63 -6.23
N LYS A 43 -13.94 -12.06 -5.37
CA LYS A 43 -14.96 -11.18 -4.76
C LYS A 43 -14.67 -10.82 -3.31
N MET A 44 -13.70 -11.47 -2.67
CA MET A 44 -13.34 -11.20 -1.29
C MET A 44 -11.86 -11.49 -1.05
N ALA A 45 -11.20 -10.64 -0.29
CA ALA A 45 -9.80 -10.83 0.14
C ALA A 45 -9.70 -10.57 1.64
N ASN A 46 -9.45 -11.62 2.41
CA ASN A 46 -9.31 -11.55 3.88
C ASN A 46 -7.85 -11.65 4.28
N ILE A 47 -7.41 -10.75 5.17
CA ILE A 47 -6.09 -10.83 5.78
C ILE A 47 -6.19 -11.45 7.18
N ALA A 48 -5.20 -12.20 7.60
CA ALA A 48 -5.07 -12.72 8.94
C ALA A 48 -4.07 -11.84 9.72
N GLN A 49 -4.40 -11.28 10.88
CA GLN A 49 -5.69 -11.30 11.58
C GLN A 49 -6.07 -9.88 11.98
N ILE A 50 -7.22 -9.67 12.66
CA ILE A 50 -7.70 -8.31 12.87
C ILE A 50 -7.08 -7.68 14.12
N VAL A 51 -7.11 -8.36 15.28
CA VAL A 51 -6.72 -7.78 16.58
C VAL A 51 -5.76 -8.69 17.33
N ASN A 52 -4.67 -8.13 17.83
CA ASN A 52 -3.70 -8.70 18.77
C ASN A 52 -3.09 -10.07 18.42
N VAL A 53 -3.19 -10.54 17.19
CA VAL A 53 -2.66 -11.85 16.80
C VAL A 53 -1.74 -11.72 15.59
N LEU A 54 -0.52 -12.24 15.70
CA LEU A 54 0.50 -12.18 14.66
C LEU A 54 0.67 -10.77 14.07
N GLN A 55 0.37 -10.59 12.81
CA GLN A 55 0.42 -9.31 12.09
C GLN A 55 -0.90 -8.55 12.17
N ALA A 56 -1.48 -8.41 13.36
CA ALA A 56 -2.77 -7.77 13.52
C ALA A 56 -2.85 -6.39 12.87
N MET A 57 -4.01 -6.05 12.33
CA MET A 57 -4.30 -4.71 11.84
C MET A 57 -4.43 -3.69 12.97
N ILE A 58 -4.92 -4.14 14.14
CA ILE A 58 -5.17 -3.32 15.33
C ILE A 58 -4.53 -4.01 16.52
N LEU A 59 -3.77 -3.25 17.30
CA LEU A 59 -3.26 -3.70 18.58
C LEU A 59 -4.01 -2.97 19.70
N THR A 60 -4.33 -3.69 20.78
CA THR A 60 -4.98 -3.11 21.96
C THR A 60 -4.26 -3.53 23.23
N GLN A 61 -4.07 -2.58 24.15
CA GLN A 61 -3.54 -2.83 25.49
C GLN A 61 -4.25 -1.93 26.49
N GLY A 62 -5.09 -2.53 27.35
CA GLY A 62 -5.92 -1.75 28.27
C GLY A 62 -6.86 -0.81 27.53
N LYS A 63 -6.64 0.50 27.66
CA LYS A 63 -7.43 1.54 26.98
C LYS A 63 -6.79 2.05 25.68
N GLU A 64 -5.58 1.62 25.40
CA GLU A 64 -4.82 2.08 24.23
C GLU A 64 -5.11 1.24 23.00
N ILE A 65 -5.12 1.90 21.86
CA ILE A 65 -5.30 1.30 20.53
C ILE A 65 -4.16 1.80 19.64
N VAL A 66 -3.53 0.86 18.92
CA VAL A 66 -2.52 1.16 17.89
C VAL A 66 -3.03 0.64 16.56
N LEU A 67 -3.07 1.51 15.56
CA LEU A 67 -3.35 1.15 14.18
C LEU A 67 -2.02 0.82 13.49
N THR A 68 -1.90 -0.41 12.98
CA THR A 68 -0.66 -0.88 12.36
C THR A 68 -0.50 -0.34 10.93
N PRO A 69 0.69 -0.40 10.32
CA PRO A 69 0.89 -0.02 8.94
C PRO A 69 -0.05 -0.73 7.96
N THR A 70 -0.35 -2.01 8.16
CA THR A 70 -1.30 -2.76 7.32
C THR A 70 -2.73 -2.23 7.44
N TYR A 71 -3.17 -1.79 8.63
CA TYR A 71 -4.47 -1.12 8.79
C TYR A 71 -4.59 0.09 7.86
N HIS A 72 -3.55 0.92 7.81
CA HIS A 72 -3.56 2.11 6.98
C HIS A 72 -3.67 1.78 5.49
N VAL A 73 -3.06 0.68 5.04
CA VAL A 73 -3.24 0.20 3.66
C VAL A 73 -4.71 -0.12 3.38
N PHE A 74 -5.36 -0.92 4.23
CA PHE A 74 -6.77 -1.27 4.02
C PHE A 74 -7.65 -0.02 4.02
N ARG A 75 -7.39 0.95 4.91
CA ARG A 75 -8.11 2.23 4.91
C ARG A 75 -7.89 3.01 3.61
N MET A 76 -6.66 3.12 3.12
CA MET A 76 -6.35 3.82 1.86
C MET A 76 -6.96 3.12 0.64
N TYR A 77 -7.05 1.79 0.67
CA TYR A 77 -7.61 0.98 -0.42
C TYR A 77 -9.13 0.86 -0.39
N ASN A 78 -9.79 1.37 0.65
CA ASN A 78 -11.25 1.36 0.74
C ASN A 78 -11.94 2.10 -0.43
N VAL A 79 -11.25 3.01 -1.10
CA VAL A 79 -11.72 3.70 -2.32
C VAL A 79 -11.94 2.76 -3.52
N HIS A 80 -11.36 1.56 -3.48
CA HIS A 80 -11.53 0.54 -4.52
C HIS A 80 -12.69 -0.43 -4.22
N GLN A 81 -13.24 -0.38 -2.99
CA GLN A 81 -14.37 -1.23 -2.62
C GLN A 81 -15.63 -0.74 -3.37
N ASP A 82 -16.40 -1.69 -3.92
CA ASP A 82 -17.59 -1.43 -4.71
C ASP A 82 -17.38 -0.53 -5.94
N ALA A 83 -16.11 -0.31 -6.32
CA ALA A 83 -15.71 0.43 -7.50
C ALA A 83 -15.46 -0.50 -8.69
N THR A 84 -15.58 0.04 -9.89
CA THR A 84 -15.27 -0.69 -11.13
C THR A 84 -13.77 -0.66 -11.41
N TYR A 85 -13.15 -1.82 -11.52
CA TYR A 85 -11.74 -1.92 -11.90
C TYR A 85 -11.48 -1.26 -13.27
N VAL A 86 -10.42 -0.46 -13.35
CA VAL A 86 -9.92 0.14 -14.59
C VAL A 86 -8.61 -0.55 -14.95
N PRO A 87 -8.51 -1.19 -16.12
CA PRO A 87 -7.28 -1.80 -16.58
C PRO A 87 -6.12 -0.80 -16.64
N VAL A 88 -4.96 -1.23 -16.15
CA VAL A 88 -3.72 -0.43 -16.16
C VAL A 88 -2.69 -1.16 -17.00
N ASP A 89 -2.17 -0.48 -18.03
CA ASP A 89 -0.97 -0.90 -18.73
C ASP A 89 0.24 -0.23 -18.06
N LEU A 90 1.10 -1.03 -17.43
CA LEU A 90 2.24 -0.57 -16.66
C LEU A 90 3.56 -1.00 -17.33
N ASN A 91 4.29 -0.02 -17.83
CA ASN A 91 5.68 -0.24 -18.23
C ASN A 91 6.59 0.05 -17.02
N ALA A 92 6.93 -0.98 -16.28
CA ALA A 92 7.79 -0.93 -15.10
C ALA A 92 9.14 -1.63 -15.35
N GLY A 93 10.16 -1.24 -14.60
CA GLY A 93 11.40 -1.98 -14.49
C GLY A 93 11.24 -3.27 -13.67
N GLN A 94 12.35 -3.89 -13.32
CA GLN A 94 12.38 -5.14 -12.57
C GLN A 94 13.33 -5.06 -11.40
N ILE A 95 12.97 -5.71 -10.29
CA ILE A 95 13.83 -5.99 -9.14
C ILE A 95 14.13 -7.48 -9.12
N VAL A 96 15.39 -7.80 -8.87
CA VAL A 96 15.81 -9.19 -8.65
C VAL A 96 16.08 -9.39 -7.16
N SER A 97 15.35 -10.29 -6.52
CA SER A 97 15.56 -10.62 -5.11
C SER A 97 16.88 -11.38 -4.93
N PRO A 98 17.44 -11.44 -3.70
CA PRO A 98 18.62 -12.25 -3.39
C PRO A 98 18.45 -13.73 -3.75
N SER A 99 17.23 -14.24 -3.78
CA SER A 99 16.90 -15.61 -4.21
C SER A 99 16.73 -15.76 -5.74
N GLY A 100 17.01 -14.71 -6.52
CA GLY A 100 16.88 -14.72 -7.97
C GLY A 100 15.45 -14.56 -8.50
N ARG A 101 14.47 -14.30 -7.64
CA ARG A 101 13.09 -14.05 -8.09
C ARG A 101 12.98 -12.64 -8.66
N ILE A 102 12.32 -12.54 -9.80
CA ILE A 102 12.07 -11.28 -10.51
C ILE A 102 10.67 -10.78 -10.15
N MET A 103 10.54 -9.50 -9.84
CA MET A 103 9.28 -8.81 -9.62
C MET A 103 9.32 -7.41 -10.24
N PRO A 104 8.18 -6.82 -10.60
CA PRO A 104 8.15 -5.42 -11.04
C PRO A 104 8.65 -4.49 -9.94
N ASP A 105 9.36 -3.43 -10.33
CA ASP A 105 9.84 -2.39 -9.41
C ASP A 105 8.74 -1.37 -9.04
N MET A 106 7.56 -1.50 -9.63
CA MET A 106 6.36 -0.73 -9.31
C MET A 106 5.11 -1.62 -9.39
N SER A 107 4.10 -1.32 -8.59
CA SER A 107 2.79 -1.96 -8.67
C SER A 107 1.69 -0.91 -8.65
N VAL A 108 0.76 -0.99 -9.59
CA VAL A 108 -0.32 0.01 -9.76
C VAL A 108 -1.65 -0.70 -9.94
N THR A 109 -2.70 -0.11 -9.37
CA THR A 109 -4.09 -0.48 -9.66
C THR A 109 -4.95 0.77 -9.79
N ALA A 110 -6.05 0.68 -10.52
CA ALA A 110 -6.99 1.78 -10.69
C ALA A 110 -8.44 1.30 -10.65
N SER A 111 -9.33 2.17 -10.17
CA SER A 111 -10.77 1.94 -10.20
C SER A 111 -11.54 3.24 -10.36
N LYS A 112 -12.80 3.10 -10.78
CA LYS A 112 -13.76 4.20 -10.86
C LYS A 112 -14.92 3.91 -9.93
N ASP A 113 -15.20 4.83 -9.01
CA ASP A 113 -16.29 4.71 -8.07
C ASP A 113 -17.67 5.02 -8.71
N ALA A 114 -18.74 4.90 -7.93
CA ALA A 114 -20.10 5.15 -8.39
C ALA A 114 -20.35 6.63 -8.75
N GLU A 115 -19.59 7.56 -8.17
CA GLU A 115 -19.61 9.00 -8.48
C GLU A 115 -18.79 9.35 -9.71
N GLY A 116 -18.10 8.37 -10.29
CA GLY A 116 -17.26 8.52 -11.48
C GLY A 116 -15.86 9.06 -11.21
N LYS A 117 -15.43 9.15 -9.94
CA LYS A 117 -14.07 9.51 -9.58
C LYS A 117 -13.13 8.35 -9.89
N LEU A 118 -11.96 8.69 -10.42
CA LEU A 118 -10.90 7.71 -10.64
C LEU A 118 -9.98 7.67 -9.42
N HIS A 119 -9.71 6.46 -8.93
CA HIS A 119 -8.75 6.18 -7.86
C HIS A 119 -7.58 5.37 -8.40
N VAL A 120 -6.37 5.77 -8.05
CA VAL A 120 -5.14 5.07 -8.46
C VAL A 120 -4.28 4.82 -7.23
N SER A 121 -3.97 3.55 -6.96
CA SER A 121 -3.04 3.17 -5.90
C SER A 121 -1.73 2.66 -6.49
N ILE A 122 -0.62 3.21 -6.00
CA ILE A 122 0.73 2.99 -6.51
C ILE A 122 1.62 2.52 -5.36
N VAL A 123 2.38 1.46 -5.57
CA VAL A 123 3.39 0.96 -4.62
C VAL A 123 4.76 1.02 -5.28
N ASN A 124 5.70 1.69 -4.61
CA ASN A 124 7.12 1.61 -4.92
C ASN A 124 7.79 0.68 -3.89
N PRO A 125 8.07 -0.58 -4.22
CA PRO A 125 8.72 -1.53 -3.31
C PRO A 125 10.24 -1.36 -3.23
N VAL A 126 10.83 -0.49 -4.06
CA VAL A 126 12.27 -0.23 -4.05
C VAL A 126 12.62 0.58 -2.80
N VAL A 127 13.48 0.04 -1.95
CA VAL A 127 13.71 0.57 -0.59
C VAL A 127 14.65 1.78 -0.53
N ASP A 128 15.41 2.04 -1.59
CA ASP A 128 16.48 3.04 -1.64
C ASP A 128 16.34 4.05 -2.78
N LYS A 129 15.27 3.93 -3.60
CA LYS A 129 15.11 4.78 -4.79
C LYS A 129 13.67 5.23 -5.00
N ALA A 130 13.49 6.53 -5.18
CA ALA A 130 12.24 7.09 -5.69
C ALA A 130 12.05 6.71 -7.17
N GLN A 131 10.82 6.47 -7.57
CA GLN A 131 10.44 6.15 -8.95
C GLN A 131 9.52 7.25 -9.50
N THR A 132 9.62 7.49 -10.80
CA THR A 132 8.73 8.45 -11.48
C THR A 132 7.85 7.71 -12.47
N LEU A 133 6.54 7.89 -12.33
CA LEU A 133 5.53 7.40 -13.26
C LEU A 133 4.89 8.56 -14.01
N VAL A 134 4.59 8.33 -15.27
CA VAL A 134 3.73 9.22 -16.07
C VAL A 134 2.40 8.51 -16.27
N LEU A 135 1.35 9.00 -15.61
CA LEU A 135 -0.02 8.53 -15.79
C LEU A 135 -0.62 9.27 -16.98
N SER A 136 -1.02 8.51 -17.99
CA SER A 136 -1.72 9.00 -19.17
C SER A 136 -3.17 8.53 -19.14
N PHE A 137 -4.10 9.39 -19.52
CA PHE A 137 -5.54 9.11 -19.49
C PHE A 137 -6.13 9.37 -20.89
N ASP A 138 -6.79 8.39 -21.46
CA ASP A 138 -7.38 8.52 -22.80
C ASP A 138 -8.53 9.54 -22.79
N ASP A 139 -9.49 9.37 -21.89
CA ASP A 139 -10.74 10.15 -21.87
C ASP A 139 -10.87 11.05 -20.62
N LEU A 140 -9.88 11.05 -19.71
CA LEU A 140 -9.90 11.85 -18.50
C LEU A 140 -8.93 13.04 -18.63
N ASN A 141 -9.43 14.22 -18.28
CA ASN A 141 -8.56 15.36 -18.01
C ASN A 141 -8.51 15.53 -16.47
N PRO A 142 -7.46 15.06 -15.79
CA PRO A 142 -7.40 15.07 -14.34
C PRO A 142 -7.53 16.49 -13.79
N LYS A 143 -8.55 16.73 -12.98
CA LYS A 143 -8.78 18.00 -12.26
C LYS A 143 -8.87 17.67 -10.78
N ASN A 144 -8.45 18.61 -9.93
CA ASN A 144 -8.58 18.47 -8.46
C ASN A 144 -7.97 17.19 -7.91
N VAL A 145 -6.76 16.85 -8.35
CA VAL A 145 -6.05 15.66 -7.88
C VAL A 145 -5.72 15.82 -6.39
N SER A 146 -6.13 14.87 -5.60
CA SER A 146 -5.74 14.73 -4.20
C SER A 146 -4.94 13.43 -4.00
N GLY A 147 -4.06 13.41 -3.00
CA GLY A 147 -3.21 12.26 -2.74
C GLY A 147 -2.92 12.05 -1.27
N GLU A 148 -2.78 10.79 -0.89
CA GLU A 148 -2.22 10.34 0.39
C GLU A 148 -1.01 9.46 0.14
N ILE A 149 -0.05 9.48 1.07
CA ILE A 149 1.13 8.61 1.07
C ILE A 149 1.28 7.93 2.41
N LEU A 150 1.61 6.64 2.37
CA LEU A 150 2.12 5.87 3.50
C LEU A 150 3.59 5.55 3.23
N THR A 151 4.46 6.00 4.11
CA THR A 151 5.90 5.76 4.06
C THR A 151 6.48 5.93 5.46
N ALA A 152 7.70 5.49 5.67
CA ALA A 152 8.41 5.59 6.94
C ALA A 152 9.91 5.75 6.71
N GLU A 153 10.66 5.99 7.78
CA GLU A 153 12.12 6.13 7.72
C GLU A 153 12.79 4.84 7.21
N THR A 154 12.28 3.69 7.67
CA THR A 154 12.75 2.37 7.25
C THR A 154 11.59 1.42 6.99
N VAL A 155 11.83 0.34 6.27
CA VAL A 155 10.82 -0.71 6.04
C VAL A 155 10.48 -1.51 7.31
N GLN A 156 11.33 -1.43 8.35
CA GLN A 156 11.11 -2.02 9.67
C GLN A 156 10.33 -1.11 10.62
N SER A 157 10.07 0.14 10.26
CA SER A 157 9.28 1.06 11.09
C SER A 157 7.89 0.51 11.37
N TYR A 158 7.45 0.61 12.61
CA TYR A 158 6.16 0.14 13.10
C TYR A 158 5.56 1.13 14.11
N ASN A 159 4.28 0.99 14.38
CA ASN A 159 3.57 1.77 15.38
C ASN A 159 3.51 1.00 16.71
N ASP A 160 3.67 1.69 17.83
CA ASP A 160 3.77 1.10 19.16
C ASP A 160 2.97 1.91 20.19
N PHE A 161 2.62 1.27 21.30
CA PHE A 161 1.91 1.90 22.41
C PHE A 161 2.72 3.02 23.07
N GLY A 162 2.03 4.09 23.47
CA GLY A 162 2.65 5.22 24.14
C GLY A 162 3.60 6.05 23.27
N LYS A 163 3.60 5.84 21.95
CA LYS A 163 4.44 6.57 21.00
C LYS A 163 3.59 7.22 19.90
N GLU A 164 4.09 8.32 19.36
CA GLU A 164 3.54 8.88 18.13
C GLU A 164 3.70 7.87 16.97
N PRO A 165 2.69 7.72 16.10
CA PRO A 165 2.78 6.78 15.00
C PRO A 165 3.94 7.08 14.05
N ALA A 166 4.89 6.15 13.95
CA ALA A 166 6.01 6.24 13.01
C ALA A 166 5.56 6.03 11.55
N VAL A 167 4.44 5.30 11.36
CA VAL A 167 3.86 4.98 10.05
C VAL A 167 2.39 5.37 10.06
N ALA A 168 2.09 6.50 9.45
CA ALA A 168 0.71 7.00 9.28
C ALA A 168 0.57 7.70 7.92
N PRO A 169 -0.63 7.69 7.33
CA PRO A 169 -0.88 8.39 6.08
C PRO A 169 -0.71 9.90 6.22
N LYS A 170 -0.11 10.50 5.20
CA LYS A 170 0.10 11.95 5.10
C LYS A 170 -0.41 12.45 3.75
N ALA A 171 -0.71 13.74 3.65
CA ALA A 171 -1.03 14.35 2.37
C ALA A 171 0.14 14.19 1.39
N PHE A 172 -0.17 13.83 0.15
CA PHE A 172 0.80 13.64 -0.90
C PHE A 172 0.63 14.68 -2.01
N THR A 173 1.70 15.38 -2.32
CA THR A 173 1.75 16.42 -3.34
C THR A 173 2.85 16.19 -4.38
N GLY A 174 3.47 15.01 -4.37
CA GLY A 174 4.58 14.62 -5.26
C GLY A 174 4.15 14.36 -6.71
N PHE A 175 3.22 15.16 -7.24
CA PHE A 175 2.76 15.03 -8.61
C PHE A 175 2.69 16.38 -9.34
N LYS A 176 2.86 16.35 -10.66
CA LYS A 176 2.77 17.50 -11.53
C LYS A 176 1.92 17.17 -12.75
N LYS A 177 0.87 17.98 -12.95
CA LYS A 177 -0.01 17.87 -14.12
C LYS A 177 0.59 18.61 -15.32
N THR A 178 0.52 17.99 -16.49
CA THR A 178 0.86 18.59 -17.78
C THR A 178 -0.14 18.10 -18.83
N GLY A 179 -1.08 18.96 -19.23
CA GLY A 179 -2.15 18.59 -20.15
C GLY A 179 -3.00 17.42 -19.59
N LYS A 180 -3.07 16.33 -20.33
CA LYS A 180 -3.79 15.09 -19.94
C LYS A 180 -2.90 14.09 -19.17
N THR A 181 -1.68 14.43 -18.85
CA THR A 181 -0.76 13.56 -18.11
C THR A 181 -0.52 14.06 -16.71
N LEU A 182 -0.25 13.13 -15.80
CA LEU A 182 0.18 13.41 -14.44
C LEU A 182 1.52 12.69 -14.19
N THR A 183 2.58 13.46 -13.99
CA THR A 183 3.86 12.91 -13.56
C THR A 183 3.83 12.77 -12.04
N VAL A 184 4.09 11.58 -11.54
CA VAL A 184 4.06 11.25 -10.11
C VAL A 184 5.44 10.76 -9.69
N THR A 185 6.07 11.43 -8.72
CA THR A 185 7.32 10.96 -8.11
C THR A 185 7.00 10.24 -6.81
N VAL A 186 7.08 8.93 -6.84
CA VAL A 186 6.76 8.03 -5.73
C VAL A 186 8.03 7.77 -4.92
N PRO A 187 8.14 8.21 -3.66
CA PRO A 187 9.31 7.99 -2.82
C PRO A 187 9.67 6.50 -2.70
N ALA A 188 10.90 6.22 -2.28
CA ALA A 188 11.33 4.87 -1.92
C ALA A 188 10.43 4.27 -0.85
N ALA A 189 10.23 2.95 -0.87
CA ALA A 189 9.47 2.20 0.13
C ALA A 189 8.14 2.89 0.51
N SER A 190 7.29 3.19 -0.48
CA SER A 190 6.05 3.95 -0.22
C SER A 190 4.84 3.43 -0.98
N ILE A 191 3.68 3.78 -0.45
CA ILE A 191 2.35 3.51 -1.02
C ILE A 191 1.66 4.86 -1.19
N VAL A 192 1.20 5.14 -2.40
CA VAL A 192 0.51 6.38 -2.75
C VAL A 192 -0.89 6.05 -3.25
N ALA A 193 -1.90 6.74 -2.75
CA ALA A 193 -3.26 6.71 -3.27
C ALA A 193 -3.62 8.10 -3.82
N LEU A 194 -4.09 8.13 -5.07
CA LEU A 194 -4.54 9.35 -5.75
C LEU A 194 -6.03 9.25 -6.07
N THR A 195 -6.72 10.37 -5.97
CA THR A 195 -8.12 10.55 -6.40
C THR A 195 -8.24 11.74 -7.32
N PHE A 196 -9.03 11.56 -8.41
CA PHE A 196 -9.20 12.52 -9.50
C PHE A 196 -10.64 12.95 -9.65
#